data_b4a10b3660954840cb4b5b25c22da954
#
_entry.id   b4a10b3660954840cb4b5b25c22da954
#
_cell.length_a   1.000
_cell.length_b   1.000
_cell.length_c   1.000
_cell.angle_alpha   90.00
_cell.angle_beta   90.00
_cell.angle_gamma   90.00
#
_symmetry.space_group_name_H-M   'P 1'
#
loop_
_entity.id
_entity.type
_entity.pdbx_description
1 polymer ?
#
loop_
_entity_poly.entity_id
_entity_poly.type
_entity_poly.pdbx_seq_one_letter_code
_entity_poly.pdbx_strand_id
1 'polypeptide(L)'
;MRSIARRLHPETPRLPFVTTLVAVRKHDQIVIAADSLTTFGDVRLASHHDKAYDKIVFYRGNYIGLCGSAAHQLVFESLLAEGSNYDFSSRLGIFETLRKLHPILKDQHFLNPKEEEDDPYESTQITALIANPNGIFGVYSMREVFEYTQFWAVGSGKEVALGAMFALYPRLGTAEEIARAGVEAGAAFDRNSSLPMTLYSVKAK
;
A
#
# COMPACT_ATOMS: atom_id res chain seq x y z
N MET A 1 -9.84 -37.38 -34.03
CA MET A 1 -9.29 -36.05 -33.62
C MET A 1 -10.35 -35.30 -32.87
N ARG A 2 -10.30 -35.28 -31.53
CA ARG A 2 -11.21 -34.52 -30.70
C ARG A 2 -10.47 -33.22 -30.30
N SER A 3 -10.94 -32.09 -30.80
CA SER A 3 -10.46 -30.77 -30.44
C SER A 3 -10.81 -30.47 -28.99
N ILE A 4 -9.76 -30.29 -28.15
CA ILE A 4 -9.91 -29.82 -26.78
C ILE A 4 -10.02 -28.29 -26.90
N ALA A 5 -11.26 -27.81 -26.96
CA ALA A 5 -11.54 -26.38 -26.76
C ALA A 5 -11.22 -26.04 -25.29
N ARG A 6 -10.07 -25.42 -25.05
CA ARG A 6 -9.81 -24.72 -23.78
C ARG A 6 -10.88 -23.65 -23.62
N ARG A 7 -11.81 -23.84 -22.69
CA ARG A 7 -12.66 -22.76 -22.22
C ARG A 7 -11.76 -21.73 -21.55
N LEU A 8 -11.54 -20.62 -22.21
CA LEU A 8 -11.03 -19.42 -21.57
C LEU A 8 -12.12 -18.98 -20.58
N HIS A 9 -11.91 -19.22 -19.30
CA HIS A 9 -12.70 -18.55 -18.28
C HIS A 9 -12.42 -17.05 -18.44
N PRO A 10 -13.45 -16.19 -18.51
CA PRO A 10 -13.23 -14.76 -18.48
C PRO A 10 -12.53 -14.46 -17.16
N GLU A 11 -11.30 -13.94 -17.23
CA GLU A 11 -10.60 -13.42 -16.08
C GLU A 11 -11.53 -12.40 -15.42
N THR A 12 -11.91 -12.65 -14.19
CA THR A 12 -12.59 -11.65 -13.36
C THR A 12 -11.67 -10.43 -13.34
N PRO A 13 -12.14 -9.24 -13.79
CA PRO A 13 -11.28 -8.08 -13.82
C PRO A 13 -10.79 -7.84 -12.38
N ARG A 14 -9.50 -8.01 -12.15
CA ARG A 14 -8.87 -7.61 -10.90
C ARG A 14 -9.22 -6.14 -10.69
N LEU A 15 -9.81 -5.79 -9.57
CA LEU A 15 -9.96 -4.39 -9.20
C LEU A 15 -8.54 -3.81 -9.18
N PRO A 16 -8.19 -2.90 -10.11
CA PRO A 16 -6.83 -2.40 -10.18
C PRO A 16 -6.49 -1.72 -8.86
N PHE A 17 -5.34 -2.08 -8.29
CA PHE A 17 -4.79 -1.31 -7.18
C PHE A 17 -4.68 0.15 -7.64
N VAL A 18 -5.46 1.02 -7.01
CA VAL A 18 -5.54 2.44 -7.37
C VAL A 18 -4.67 3.19 -6.40
N THR A 19 -3.49 3.59 -6.78
CA THR A 19 -2.63 4.41 -5.90
C THR A 19 -1.19 4.43 -6.43
N THR A 20 -0.45 5.48 -6.15
CA THR A 20 1.01 5.50 -6.07
C THR A 20 1.40 5.77 -4.62
N LEU A 21 1.88 4.75 -3.93
CA LEU A 21 2.36 4.84 -2.56
C LEU A 21 3.84 4.45 -2.53
N VAL A 22 4.67 5.29 -1.94
CA VAL A 22 6.11 5.11 -1.86
C VAL A 22 6.62 5.25 -0.44
N ALA A 23 7.71 4.55 -0.11
CA ALA A 23 8.47 4.78 1.10
C ALA A 23 9.97 4.82 0.76
N VAL A 24 10.69 5.75 1.39
CA VAL A 24 12.12 6.01 1.13
C VAL A 24 12.86 6.16 2.44
N ARG A 25 13.98 5.47 2.58
CA ARG A 25 14.96 5.69 3.65
C ARG A 25 16.22 6.25 3.06
N LYS A 26 16.69 7.37 3.59
CA LYS A 26 17.99 7.94 3.25
C LYS A 26 18.59 8.62 4.47
N HIS A 27 19.84 8.29 4.78
CA HIS A 27 20.51 8.70 6.01
C HIS A 27 19.66 8.30 7.26
N ASP A 28 19.38 9.22 8.14
CA ASP A 28 18.57 9.06 9.34
C ASP A 28 17.08 9.43 9.14
N GLN A 29 16.64 9.59 7.88
CA GLN A 29 15.27 9.95 7.55
C GLN A 29 14.55 8.80 6.81
N ILE A 30 13.32 8.54 7.22
CA ILE A 30 12.39 7.67 6.52
C ILE A 30 11.15 8.51 6.18
N VAL A 31 10.74 8.44 4.91
CA VAL A 31 9.58 9.16 4.38
C VAL A 31 8.62 8.18 3.74
N ILE A 32 7.33 8.37 3.96
CA ILE A 32 6.25 7.69 3.24
C ILE A 32 5.38 8.76 2.59
N ALA A 33 5.00 8.53 1.33
CA ALA A 33 4.17 9.47 0.58
C ALA A 33 3.19 8.73 -0.33
N ALA A 34 2.00 9.30 -0.51
CA ALA A 34 0.94 8.77 -1.36
C ALA A 34 0.29 9.86 -2.20
N ASP A 35 -0.21 9.48 -3.37
CA ASP A 35 -1.16 10.28 -4.13
C ASP A 35 -2.53 10.34 -3.42
N SER A 36 -3.42 11.25 -3.86
CA SER A 36 -4.72 11.50 -3.21
C SER A 36 -5.95 11.14 -4.06
N LEU A 37 -5.77 10.49 -5.21
CA LEU A 37 -6.89 10.17 -6.08
C LEU A 37 -7.62 8.91 -5.61
N THR A 38 -8.95 9.00 -5.48
CA THR A 38 -9.84 7.84 -5.40
C THR A 38 -10.61 7.69 -6.71
N THR A 39 -10.86 6.46 -7.17
CA THR A 39 -11.63 6.20 -8.37
C THR A 39 -12.76 5.21 -8.11
N PHE A 40 -13.88 5.40 -8.81
CA PHE A 40 -15.04 4.50 -8.85
C PHE A 40 -15.26 4.11 -10.31
N GLY A 41 -14.62 3.03 -10.76
CA GLY A 41 -14.56 2.72 -12.17
C GLY A 41 -13.87 3.85 -12.95
N ASP A 42 -14.60 4.51 -13.86
CA ASP A 42 -14.09 5.63 -14.66
C ASP A 42 -14.27 7.01 -13.99
N VAL A 43 -14.98 7.08 -12.86
CA VAL A 43 -15.20 8.33 -12.13
C VAL A 43 -14.01 8.60 -11.20
N ARG A 44 -13.48 9.83 -11.25
CA ARG A 44 -12.37 10.30 -10.42
C ARG A 44 -12.89 11.19 -9.29
N LEU A 45 -12.60 10.83 -8.06
CA LEU A 45 -12.84 11.66 -6.88
C LEU A 45 -11.53 12.35 -6.50
N ALA A 46 -11.39 13.61 -6.87
CA ALA A 46 -10.21 14.40 -6.53
C ALA A 46 -10.25 14.84 -5.07
N SER A 47 -9.09 15.09 -4.48
CA SER A 47 -8.93 15.42 -3.06
C SER A 47 -9.75 16.61 -2.57
N HIS A 48 -10.02 17.61 -3.43
CA HIS A 48 -10.85 18.78 -3.06
C HIS A 48 -12.34 18.44 -2.89
N HIS A 49 -12.77 17.26 -3.29
CA HIS A 49 -14.12 16.73 -3.05
C HIS A 49 -14.16 15.68 -1.93
N ASP A 50 -13.01 15.24 -1.43
CA ASP A 50 -12.91 14.19 -0.42
C ASP A 50 -12.17 14.70 0.81
N LYS A 51 -12.83 14.70 1.97
CA LYS A 51 -12.19 15.08 3.24
C LYS A 51 -11.21 14.03 3.75
N ALA A 52 -11.36 12.79 3.32
CA ALA A 52 -10.59 11.63 3.77
C ALA A 52 -9.66 11.11 2.66
N TYR A 53 -9.11 12.01 1.84
CA TYR A 53 -8.24 11.68 0.71
C TYR A 53 -6.86 11.11 1.10
N ASP A 54 -6.49 11.20 2.38
CA ASP A 54 -5.20 10.68 2.88
C ASP A 54 -5.25 9.15 2.97
N LYS A 55 -4.33 8.51 2.27
CA LYS A 55 -4.20 7.06 2.20
C LYS A 55 -3.25 6.50 3.26
N ILE A 56 -2.72 7.37 4.13
CA ILE A 56 -1.71 7.03 5.14
C ILE A 56 -2.31 7.25 6.53
N VAL A 57 -2.40 6.18 7.30
CA VAL A 57 -2.89 6.19 8.68
C VAL A 57 -1.71 6.21 9.65
N PHE A 58 -1.82 7.00 10.72
CA PHE A 58 -0.85 6.97 11.80
C PHE A 58 -1.32 6.09 12.97
N TYR A 59 -0.47 5.16 13.38
CA TYR A 59 -0.76 4.30 14.51
C TYR A 59 0.51 4.04 15.33
N ARG A 60 0.56 4.56 16.57
CA ARG A 60 1.62 4.29 17.56
C ARG A 60 3.05 4.38 17.01
N GLY A 61 3.37 5.45 16.31
CA GLY A 61 4.69 5.68 15.72
C GLY A 61 4.93 5.00 14.38
N ASN A 62 3.91 4.37 13.81
CA ASN A 62 3.93 3.80 12.47
C ASN A 62 3.05 4.62 11.53
N TYR A 63 3.55 4.94 10.35
CA TYR A 63 2.78 5.44 9.24
C TYR A 63 2.49 4.27 8.30
N ILE A 64 1.22 3.99 8.06
CA ILE A 64 0.74 2.82 7.32
C ILE A 64 -0.07 3.30 6.13
N GLY A 65 0.48 3.16 4.94
CA GLY A 65 -0.22 3.45 3.68
C GLY A 65 -0.84 2.17 3.12
N LEU A 66 -2.09 2.25 2.70
CA LEU A 66 -2.85 1.12 2.15
C LEU A 66 -3.12 1.33 0.66
N CYS A 67 -2.99 0.26 -0.11
CA CYS A 67 -3.40 0.20 -1.50
C CYS A 67 -4.57 -0.76 -1.67
N GLY A 68 -5.52 -0.41 -2.52
CA GLY A 68 -6.67 -1.25 -2.83
C GLY A 68 -8.00 -0.56 -2.64
N SER A 69 -8.98 -1.27 -2.11
CA SER A 69 -10.33 -0.75 -1.90
C SER A 69 -10.39 0.25 -0.74
N ALA A 70 -11.10 1.36 -0.92
CA ALA A 70 -11.41 2.31 0.16
C ALA A 70 -12.14 1.64 1.34
N ALA A 71 -12.91 0.59 1.10
CA ALA A 71 -13.54 -0.19 2.15
C ALA A 71 -12.51 -0.90 3.05
N HIS A 72 -11.41 -1.42 2.47
CA HIS A 72 -10.33 -2.02 3.24
C HIS A 72 -9.63 -1.00 4.13
N GLN A 73 -9.45 0.23 3.65
CA GLN A 73 -8.89 1.31 4.46
C GLN A 73 -9.77 1.61 5.67
N LEU A 74 -11.08 1.79 5.48
CA LEU A 74 -12.03 2.05 6.57
C LEU A 74 -12.08 0.92 7.60
N VAL A 75 -12.07 -0.33 7.15
CA VAL A 75 -12.00 -1.49 8.05
C VAL A 75 -10.72 -1.46 8.88
N PHE A 76 -9.60 -1.16 8.25
CA PHE A 76 -8.31 -1.10 8.92
C PHE A 76 -8.24 0.05 9.94
N GLU A 77 -8.74 1.23 9.57
CA GLU A 77 -8.86 2.38 10.48
C GLU A 77 -9.75 2.06 11.68
N SER A 78 -10.89 1.40 11.47
CA SER A 78 -11.78 0.95 12.54
C SER A 78 -11.07 0.02 13.52
N LEU A 79 -10.36 -0.99 13.01
CA LEU A 79 -9.60 -1.93 13.83
C LEU A 79 -8.50 -1.24 14.64
N LEU A 80 -7.79 -0.27 14.06
CA LEU A 80 -6.78 0.50 14.78
C LEU A 80 -7.36 1.41 15.86
N ALA A 81 -8.59 1.92 15.66
CA ALA A 81 -9.30 2.77 16.60
C ALA A 81 -9.83 2.00 17.83
N GLU A 82 -10.08 0.70 17.73
CA GLU A 82 -10.59 -0.14 18.82
C GLU A 82 -9.61 -0.32 20.00
N GLY A 83 -8.40 0.26 19.93
CA GLY A 83 -7.43 0.30 21.02
C GLY A 83 -6.68 -0.99 21.24
N SER A 84 -6.79 -1.98 20.39
CA SER A 84 -6.02 -3.22 20.42
C SER A 84 -4.51 -2.96 20.29
N ASN A 85 -3.71 -3.81 20.90
CA ASN A 85 -2.26 -3.64 20.89
C ASN A 85 -1.64 -4.40 19.69
N TYR A 86 -1.69 -3.77 18.51
CA TYR A 86 -1.06 -4.29 17.29
C TYR A 86 0.39 -3.82 17.18
N ASP A 87 1.29 -4.73 16.78
CA ASP A 87 2.71 -4.43 16.61
C ASP A 87 3.07 -4.33 15.13
N PHE A 88 3.37 -3.12 14.68
CA PHE A 88 3.86 -2.83 13.33
C PHE A 88 5.34 -2.42 13.32
N SER A 89 6.06 -2.64 14.42
CA SER A 89 7.41 -2.12 14.59
C SER A 89 8.50 -2.94 13.90
N SER A 90 8.21 -4.19 13.54
CA SER A 90 9.16 -5.13 12.95
C SER A 90 8.49 -6.09 11.98
N ARG A 91 9.29 -6.72 11.13
CA ARG A 91 8.81 -7.72 10.16
C ARG A 91 7.97 -8.83 10.82
N LEU A 92 8.45 -9.39 11.93
CA LEU A 92 7.74 -10.45 12.65
C LEU A 92 6.50 -9.93 13.38
N GLY A 93 6.60 -8.74 14.01
CA GLY A 93 5.46 -8.08 14.67
C GLY A 93 4.32 -7.80 13.69
N ILE A 94 4.65 -7.31 12.50
CA ILE A 94 3.69 -7.09 11.41
C ILE A 94 3.01 -8.39 11.00
N PHE A 95 3.79 -9.44 10.74
CA PHE A 95 3.24 -10.76 10.36
C PHE A 95 2.29 -11.30 11.43
N GLU A 96 2.69 -11.30 12.69
CA GLU A 96 1.85 -11.76 13.81
C GLU A 96 0.60 -10.92 14.00
N THR A 97 0.71 -9.60 13.78
CA THR A 97 -0.46 -8.71 13.78
C THR A 97 -1.44 -9.08 12.67
N LEU A 98 -0.97 -9.26 11.45
CA LEU A 98 -1.82 -9.66 10.32
C LEU A 98 -2.46 -11.02 10.52
N ARG A 99 -1.73 -11.98 11.10
CA ARG A 99 -2.26 -13.30 11.47
C ARG A 99 -3.40 -13.20 12.49
N LYS A 100 -3.29 -12.31 13.47
CA LYS A 100 -4.36 -12.05 14.46
C LYS A 100 -5.55 -11.30 13.85
N LEU A 101 -5.29 -10.38 12.93
CA LEU A 101 -6.33 -9.61 12.25
C LEU A 101 -7.12 -10.46 11.26
N HIS A 102 -6.52 -11.50 10.66
CA HIS A 102 -7.15 -12.27 9.60
C HIS A 102 -8.54 -12.81 9.95
N PRO A 103 -8.77 -13.52 11.08
CA PRO A 103 -10.12 -14.00 11.44
C PRO A 103 -11.10 -12.83 11.70
N ILE A 104 -10.62 -11.71 12.23
CA ILE A 104 -11.47 -10.53 12.46
C ILE A 104 -11.91 -9.94 11.12
N LEU A 105 -10.98 -9.76 10.18
CA LEU A 105 -11.28 -9.27 8.83
C LEU A 105 -12.27 -10.17 8.10
N LYS A 106 -12.11 -11.49 8.20
CA LYS A 106 -12.97 -12.48 7.57
C LYS A 106 -14.34 -12.56 8.22
N ASP A 107 -14.39 -12.79 9.54
CA ASP A 107 -15.60 -13.20 10.24
C ASP A 107 -16.45 -12.02 10.73
N GLN A 108 -15.84 -10.87 11.03
CA GLN A 108 -16.51 -9.69 11.55
C GLN A 108 -16.70 -8.59 10.50
N HIS A 109 -15.75 -8.45 9.58
CA HIS A 109 -15.81 -7.45 8.51
C HIS A 109 -16.15 -8.05 7.15
N PHE A 110 -16.35 -9.36 7.07
CA PHE A 110 -16.80 -10.09 5.88
C PHE A 110 -15.93 -9.87 4.64
N LEU A 111 -14.64 -9.62 4.84
CA LEU A 111 -13.70 -9.49 3.74
C LEU A 111 -13.46 -10.86 3.11
N ASN A 112 -13.47 -10.89 1.77
CA ASN A 112 -13.14 -12.12 1.06
C ASN A 112 -11.70 -12.53 1.38
N PRO A 113 -11.46 -13.75 1.93
CA PRO A 113 -10.13 -14.20 2.32
C PRO A 113 -9.33 -14.80 1.15
N LYS A 114 -9.80 -14.68 -0.10
CA LYS A 114 -9.11 -15.17 -1.28
C LYS A 114 -8.89 -14.06 -2.28
N GLU A 115 -7.67 -13.93 -2.77
CA GLU A 115 -7.33 -13.09 -3.91
C GLU A 115 -7.46 -13.89 -5.22
N GLU A 116 -7.00 -15.17 -5.21
CA GLU A 116 -7.12 -16.11 -6.31
C GLU A 116 -7.68 -17.45 -5.81
N GLU A 117 -8.33 -18.23 -6.69
CA GLU A 117 -8.90 -19.54 -6.31
C GLU A 117 -7.83 -20.54 -5.92
N ASP A 118 -6.64 -20.45 -6.54
CA ASP A 118 -5.51 -21.37 -6.36
C ASP A 118 -4.56 -20.94 -5.23
N ASP A 119 -4.91 -19.92 -4.43
CA ASP A 119 -4.12 -19.51 -3.30
C ASP A 119 -3.89 -20.70 -2.33
N PRO A 120 -2.64 -20.97 -1.91
CA PRO A 120 -2.32 -22.12 -1.05
C PRO A 120 -2.92 -22.00 0.35
N TYR A 121 -3.32 -20.80 0.76
CA TYR A 121 -4.03 -20.49 2.01
C TYR A 121 -4.80 -19.17 1.87
N GLU A 122 -5.67 -18.85 2.84
CA GLU A 122 -6.46 -17.63 2.82
C GLU A 122 -5.59 -16.37 2.86
N SER A 123 -5.83 -15.45 1.93
CA SER A 123 -5.17 -14.13 1.85
C SER A 123 -5.86 -13.09 2.71
N THR A 124 -5.20 -11.95 2.97
CA THR A 124 -5.82 -10.78 3.61
C THR A 124 -6.32 -9.74 2.61
N GLN A 125 -5.95 -9.87 1.34
CA GLN A 125 -6.18 -8.89 0.26
C GLN A 125 -5.67 -7.46 0.61
N ILE A 126 -4.70 -7.36 1.52
CA ILE A 126 -4.10 -6.10 1.95
C ILE A 126 -2.73 -5.96 1.32
N THR A 127 -2.52 -4.86 0.60
CA THR A 127 -1.19 -4.41 0.18
C THR A 127 -0.91 -3.08 0.87
N ALA A 128 0.19 -2.99 1.59
CA ALA A 128 0.56 -1.81 2.36
C ALA A 128 2.06 -1.53 2.34
N LEU A 129 2.42 -0.27 2.55
CA LEU A 129 3.75 0.13 3.00
C LEU A 129 3.65 0.70 4.42
N ILE A 130 4.62 0.34 5.25
CA ILE A 130 4.73 0.82 6.63
C ILE A 130 6.09 1.49 6.77
N ALA A 131 6.08 2.71 7.31
CA ALA A 131 7.28 3.45 7.66
C ALA A 131 7.27 3.77 9.16
N ASN A 132 8.35 3.40 9.85
CA ASN A 132 8.52 3.68 11.27
C ASN A 132 10.02 3.88 11.59
N PRO A 133 10.42 4.24 12.84
CA PRO A 133 11.82 4.45 13.19
C PRO A 133 12.75 3.26 12.96
N ASN A 134 12.21 2.03 12.85
CA ASN A 134 13.03 0.83 12.65
C ASN A 134 13.26 0.54 11.16
N GLY A 135 12.38 0.97 10.25
CA GLY A 135 12.56 0.70 8.81
C GLY A 135 11.36 0.97 7.94
N ILE A 136 11.43 0.41 6.75
CA ILE A 136 10.38 0.39 5.73
C ILE A 136 9.96 -1.05 5.52
N PHE A 137 8.65 -1.33 5.61
CA PHE A 137 8.12 -2.67 5.44
C PHE A 137 7.02 -2.67 4.37
N GLY A 138 7.05 -3.67 3.50
CA GLY A 138 5.98 -3.96 2.54
C GLY A 138 5.19 -5.17 2.99
N VAL A 139 3.88 -5.07 2.89
CA VAL A 139 2.92 -6.13 3.20
C VAL A 139 2.16 -6.48 1.94
N TYR A 140 1.97 -7.77 1.71
CA TYR A 140 1.23 -8.28 0.55
C TYR A 140 0.10 -9.22 0.96
N SER A 141 -0.77 -9.54 0.00
CA SER A 141 -2.03 -10.23 0.23
C SER A 141 -1.88 -11.59 0.93
N MET A 142 -0.82 -12.33 0.62
CA MET A 142 -0.52 -13.63 1.24
C MET A 142 0.20 -13.50 2.60
N ARG A 143 0.14 -12.31 3.22
CA ARG A 143 0.82 -11.94 4.47
C ARG A 143 2.34 -12.01 4.40
N GLU A 144 2.90 -11.95 3.20
CA GLU A 144 4.34 -11.74 3.05
C GLU A 144 4.70 -10.36 3.58
N VAL A 145 5.77 -10.32 4.36
CA VAL A 145 6.32 -9.07 4.90
C VAL A 145 7.77 -8.96 4.49
N PHE A 146 8.09 -7.91 3.75
CA PHE A 146 9.46 -7.58 3.35
C PHE A 146 9.93 -6.33 4.08
N GLU A 147 11.22 -6.30 4.40
CA GLU A 147 11.90 -5.13 4.94
C GLU A 147 12.84 -4.56 3.89
N TYR A 148 12.67 -3.27 3.57
CA TYR A 148 13.42 -2.62 2.50
C TYR A 148 14.51 -1.72 3.05
N THR A 149 15.66 -1.72 2.39
CA THR A 149 16.84 -1.00 2.85
C THR A 149 16.90 0.46 2.38
N GLN A 150 16.31 0.78 1.22
CA GLN A 150 16.42 2.10 0.61
C GLN A 150 15.04 2.70 0.28
N PHE A 151 14.30 2.07 -0.61
CA PHE A 151 12.98 2.54 -1.03
C PHE A 151 12.15 1.40 -1.59
N TRP A 152 10.84 1.61 -1.59
CA TRP A 152 9.90 0.75 -2.28
C TRP A 152 8.64 1.50 -2.68
N ALA A 153 7.86 0.92 -3.60
CA ALA A 153 6.58 1.43 -4.04
C ALA A 153 5.54 0.31 -4.19
N VAL A 154 4.28 0.63 -3.93
CA VAL A 154 3.12 -0.25 -4.16
C VAL A 154 1.99 0.53 -4.84
N GLY A 155 1.01 -0.19 -5.35
CA GLY A 155 -0.12 0.39 -6.10
C GLY A 155 0.11 0.37 -7.61
N SER A 156 -0.84 0.93 -8.37
CA SER A 156 -0.83 0.92 -9.85
C SER A 156 0.32 1.71 -10.46
N GLY A 157 0.71 2.81 -9.84
CA GLY A 157 1.83 3.65 -10.29
C GLY A 157 3.22 3.20 -9.82
N LYS A 158 3.33 2.06 -9.14
CA LYS A 158 4.57 1.59 -8.51
C LYS A 158 5.75 1.46 -9.46
N GLU A 159 5.54 0.98 -10.68
CA GLU A 159 6.63 0.73 -11.63
C GLU A 159 7.30 2.02 -12.07
N VAL A 160 6.49 3.04 -12.36
CA VAL A 160 6.97 4.37 -12.72
C VAL A 160 7.67 5.03 -11.54
N ALA A 161 7.07 4.94 -10.33
CA ALA A 161 7.65 5.47 -9.11
C ALA A 161 9.00 4.79 -8.76
N LEU A 162 9.09 3.46 -8.86
CA LEU A 162 10.34 2.72 -8.64
C LEU A 162 11.42 3.14 -9.62
N GLY A 163 11.10 3.31 -10.91
CA GLY A 163 12.04 3.77 -11.93
C GLY A 163 12.56 5.17 -11.62
N ALA A 164 11.68 6.11 -11.24
CA ALA A 164 12.06 7.47 -10.87
C ALA A 164 12.95 7.48 -9.62
N MET A 165 12.54 6.77 -8.56
CA MET A 165 13.32 6.69 -7.32
C MET A 165 14.68 6.04 -7.53
N PHE A 166 14.77 4.96 -8.31
CA PHE A 166 16.03 4.31 -8.65
C PHE A 166 17.02 5.28 -9.33
N ALA A 167 16.55 6.02 -10.32
CA ALA A 167 17.38 6.95 -11.06
C ALA A 167 17.84 8.15 -10.22
N LEU A 168 17.01 8.58 -9.26
CA LEU A 168 17.24 9.79 -8.47
C LEU A 168 17.86 9.53 -7.10
N TYR A 169 17.77 8.32 -6.57
CA TYR A 169 18.30 7.97 -5.25
C TYR A 169 19.78 8.34 -5.05
N PRO A 170 20.70 8.10 -6.02
CA PRO A 170 22.10 8.50 -5.87
C PRO A 170 22.34 10.01 -6.07
N ARG A 171 21.36 10.76 -6.59
CA ARG A 171 21.52 12.15 -7.02
C ARG A 171 20.89 13.16 -6.07
N LEU A 172 19.76 12.82 -5.46
CA LEU A 172 19.04 13.71 -4.53
C LEU A 172 19.55 13.52 -3.10
N GLY A 173 19.51 14.59 -2.31
CA GLY A 173 20.11 14.62 -0.98
C GLY A 173 19.23 14.01 0.11
N THR A 174 17.91 14.08 -0.03
CA THR A 174 16.98 13.74 1.04
C THR A 174 15.99 12.63 0.64
N ALA A 175 15.48 11.91 1.65
CA ALA A 175 14.41 10.93 1.45
C ALA A 175 13.13 11.60 0.92
N GLU A 176 12.85 12.83 1.34
CA GLU A 176 11.69 13.58 0.92
C GLU A 176 11.70 13.91 -0.57
N GLU A 177 12.81 14.44 -1.10
CA GLU A 177 12.93 14.76 -2.54
C GLU A 177 12.73 13.51 -3.40
N ILE A 178 13.26 12.36 -2.96
CA ILE A 178 13.14 11.10 -3.69
C ILE A 178 11.69 10.58 -3.65
N ALA A 179 11.04 10.65 -2.48
CA ALA A 179 9.64 10.23 -2.33
C ALA A 179 8.69 11.10 -3.16
N ARG A 180 8.89 12.42 -3.15
CA ARG A 180 8.13 13.36 -3.99
C ARG A 180 8.26 13.01 -5.46
N ALA A 181 9.48 12.83 -5.94
CA ALA A 181 9.73 12.47 -7.33
C ALA A 181 9.06 11.15 -7.72
N GLY A 182 9.05 10.16 -6.83
CA GLY A 182 8.35 8.89 -7.04
C GLY A 182 6.84 9.05 -7.21
N VAL A 183 6.19 9.79 -6.30
CA VAL A 183 4.74 10.04 -6.37
C VAL A 183 4.38 10.91 -7.57
N GLU A 184 5.15 11.97 -7.85
CA GLU A 184 4.96 12.84 -9.01
C GLU A 184 5.05 12.07 -10.32
N ALA A 185 6.03 11.17 -10.44
CA ALA A 185 6.16 10.32 -11.62
C ALA A 185 4.95 9.37 -11.76
N GLY A 186 4.51 8.74 -10.68
CA GLY A 186 3.29 7.93 -10.68
C GLY A 186 2.07 8.76 -11.08
N ALA A 187 1.87 9.93 -10.47
CA ALA A 187 0.74 10.81 -10.76
C ALA A 187 0.73 11.33 -12.23
N ALA A 188 1.92 11.43 -12.86
CA ALA A 188 2.03 11.87 -14.24
C ALA A 188 1.66 10.78 -15.27
N PHE A 189 1.90 9.51 -14.97
CA PHE A 189 1.79 8.44 -15.96
C PHE A 189 0.78 7.33 -15.58
N ASP A 190 0.38 7.23 -14.31
CA ASP A 190 -0.69 6.30 -13.90
C ASP A 190 -2.04 7.00 -13.88
N ARG A 191 -2.98 6.53 -14.69
CA ARG A 191 -4.35 7.08 -14.75
C ARG A 191 -5.10 7.07 -13.41
N ASN A 192 -4.67 6.21 -12.48
CA ASN A 192 -5.31 5.99 -11.19
C ASN A 192 -4.60 6.74 -10.04
N SER A 193 -3.67 7.61 -10.36
CA SER A 193 -2.94 8.43 -9.40
C SER A 193 -3.06 9.91 -9.75
N SER A 194 -3.09 10.80 -8.77
CA SER A 194 -3.11 12.25 -8.98
C SER A 194 -2.63 13.02 -7.76
N LEU A 195 -2.03 14.17 -8.01
CA LEU A 195 -1.72 15.15 -6.96
C LEU A 195 -3.01 15.85 -6.46
N PRO A 196 -2.97 16.43 -5.23
CA PRO A 196 -1.81 16.56 -4.35
C PRO A 196 -1.37 15.21 -3.75
N MET A 197 -0.19 15.19 -3.15
CA MET A 197 0.29 14.06 -2.35
C MET A 197 0.20 14.37 -0.85
N THR A 198 0.05 13.34 -0.03
CA THR A 198 0.33 13.37 1.39
C THR A 198 1.73 12.81 1.64
N LEU A 199 2.42 13.35 2.65
CA LEU A 199 3.80 12.96 2.96
C LEU A 199 4.05 13.08 4.45
N TYR A 200 4.66 12.03 5.01
CA TYR A 200 5.05 11.97 6.41
C TYR A 200 6.49 11.51 6.53
N SER A 201 7.18 12.02 7.54
CA SER A 201 8.55 11.67 7.83
C SER A 201 8.74 11.20 9.27
N VAL A 202 9.68 10.31 9.48
CA VAL A 202 10.09 9.81 10.77
C VAL A 202 11.61 9.67 10.81
N LYS A 203 12.21 9.94 11.96
CA LYS A 203 13.65 9.75 12.15
C LYS A 203 13.94 8.26 12.35
N ALA A 204 14.88 7.72 11.56
CA ALA A 204 15.38 6.36 11.73
C ALA A 204 16.17 6.22 13.05
N LYS A 205 16.07 5.04 13.65
CA LYS A 205 16.93 4.66 14.78
C LYS A 205 18.33 4.30 14.32
#